data_685c219b6b174dc975ba3c9ad8353c17
#
_entry.id   685c219b6b174dc975ba3c9ad8353c17
#
_cell.length_a   1.000
_cell.length_b   1.000
_cell.length_c   1.000
_cell.angle_alpha   90.00
_cell.angle_beta   90.00
_cell.angle_gamma   90.00
#
_symmetry.space_group_name_H-M   'P 1'
#
loop_
_entity.id
_entity.type
_entity.pdbx_description
1 polymer ?
#
loop_
_entity_poly.entity_id
_entity_poly.type
_entity_poly.pdbx_seq_one_letter_code
_entity_poly.pdbx_strand_id
1 'polypeptide(L)'
;MATLKINDLHVQVEGKEILKGVSFSMSEGETVALLGPNGHGKSTLFNAIMGHPRYKITKGSIYLDDVDLTHMTTDERARAGLFLGLQNPAEVPGVINSDFLRAAVNATSEERVSTYKFYKLLDSATKELKMPFDLATRSLNEGFSGGEKKRNEILQLMLLNPKIAMLDEIDSGLDVDAIQTVADVINKLEGEGKGFLVISHYARLFDLIKPTRAIVMVNGKIVLDGDPSLIKRIDQTGYEFIKAELGINIEKEENKMNEVSIGSCAVRESIKK
;
A
#
# COMPACT_ATOMS: atom_id res chain seq x y z
N MET A 1 -22.24 -3.34 4.75
CA MET A 1 -20.86 -3.67 4.29
C MET A 1 -20.46 -2.61 3.28
N ALA A 2 -19.37 -1.90 3.54
CA ALA A 2 -18.91 -0.89 2.60
C ALA A 2 -18.30 -1.54 1.34
N THR A 3 -18.51 -0.89 0.20
CA THR A 3 -18.01 -1.37 -1.09
C THR A 3 -17.20 -0.27 -1.77
N LEU A 4 -15.93 -0.55 -2.04
CA LEU A 4 -15.07 0.30 -2.88
C LEU A 4 -15.32 -0.06 -4.35
N LYS A 5 -15.66 0.93 -5.16
CA LYS A 5 -15.97 0.78 -6.57
C LYS A 5 -15.11 1.70 -7.41
N ILE A 6 -14.38 1.13 -8.35
CA ILE A 6 -13.53 1.84 -9.31
C ILE A 6 -14.15 1.66 -10.70
N ASN A 7 -14.43 2.76 -11.40
CA ASN A 7 -15.06 2.73 -12.71
C ASN A 7 -14.20 3.47 -13.72
N ASP A 8 -13.73 2.75 -14.75
CA ASP A 8 -13.00 3.27 -15.91
C ASP A 8 -11.93 4.32 -15.55
N LEU A 9 -11.12 3.98 -14.54
CA LEU A 9 -10.16 4.90 -13.95
C LEU A 9 -8.92 5.08 -14.83
N HIS A 10 -8.69 6.31 -15.27
CA HIS A 10 -7.49 6.74 -15.99
C HIS A 10 -6.68 7.68 -15.11
N VAL A 11 -5.38 7.43 -15.00
CA VAL A 11 -4.49 8.22 -14.15
C VAL A 11 -3.21 8.57 -14.87
N GLN A 12 -2.81 9.83 -14.75
CA GLN A 12 -1.54 10.35 -15.24
C GLN A 12 -0.59 10.69 -14.09
N VAL A 13 0.69 10.42 -14.33
CA VAL A 13 1.82 10.82 -13.48
C VAL A 13 2.83 11.55 -14.36
N GLU A 14 3.14 12.79 -14.03
CA GLU A 14 4.09 13.63 -14.79
C GLU A 14 3.76 13.71 -16.30
N GLY A 15 2.48 13.77 -16.65
CA GLY A 15 2.00 13.84 -18.02
C GLY A 15 1.92 12.51 -18.77
N LYS A 16 2.41 11.40 -18.20
CA LYS A 16 2.32 10.05 -18.77
C LYS A 16 1.11 9.32 -18.19
N GLU A 17 0.25 8.77 -19.05
CA GLU A 17 -0.85 7.92 -18.63
C GLU A 17 -0.32 6.56 -18.17
N ILE A 18 -0.60 6.22 -16.91
CA ILE A 18 -0.18 4.97 -16.28
C ILE A 18 -1.37 4.00 -16.14
N LEU A 19 -2.52 4.47 -15.64
CA LEU A 19 -3.74 3.66 -15.60
C LEU A 19 -4.60 3.99 -16.80
N LYS A 20 -5.12 2.94 -17.46
CA LYS A 20 -5.75 3.02 -18.77
C LYS A 20 -7.14 2.35 -18.74
N GLY A 21 -8.05 2.88 -17.90
CA GLY A 21 -9.41 2.35 -17.77
C GLY A 21 -9.53 1.18 -16.81
N VAL A 22 -9.05 1.34 -15.58
CA VAL A 22 -9.13 0.32 -14.52
C VAL A 22 -10.55 0.32 -13.95
N SER A 23 -11.17 -0.87 -13.89
CA SER A 23 -12.50 -1.07 -13.28
C SER A 23 -12.51 -2.34 -12.45
N PHE A 24 -12.91 -2.23 -11.20
CA PHE A 24 -13.21 -3.34 -10.29
C PHE A 24 -14.00 -2.84 -9.08
N SER A 25 -14.52 -3.77 -8.30
CA SER A 25 -15.10 -3.47 -6.99
C SER A 25 -14.62 -4.48 -5.96
N MET A 26 -14.58 -4.07 -4.69
CA MET A 26 -14.36 -4.95 -3.55
C MET A 26 -15.18 -4.50 -2.36
N SER A 27 -15.46 -5.41 -1.44
CA SER A 27 -16.29 -5.14 -0.26
C SER A 27 -15.52 -5.35 1.04
N GLU A 28 -16.03 -4.78 2.12
CA GLU A 28 -15.64 -5.17 3.48
C GLU A 28 -15.76 -6.69 3.67
N GLY A 29 -14.82 -7.28 4.43
CA GLY A 29 -14.73 -8.73 4.64
C GLY A 29 -14.16 -9.50 3.44
N GLU A 30 -13.65 -8.81 2.42
CA GLU A 30 -12.99 -9.41 1.25
C GLU A 30 -11.49 -9.10 1.28
N THR A 31 -10.66 -10.13 1.13
CA THR A 31 -9.21 -9.96 0.92
C THR A 31 -8.88 -10.26 -0.53
N VAL A 32 -8.42 -9.24 -1.25
CA VAL A 32 -8.11 -9.29 -2.68
C VAL A 32 -6.60 -9.17 -2.88
N ALA A 33 -6.00 -10.13 -3.61
CA ALA A 33 -4.61 -10.03 -4.05
C ALA A 33 -4.52 -9.21 -5.34
N LEU A 34 -3.72 -8.15 -5.36
CA LEU A 34 -3.41 -7.40 -6.59
C LEU A 34 -2.02 -7.79 -7.09
N LEU A 35 -1.99 -8.50 -8.20
CA LEU A 35 -0.80 -9.07 -8.81
C LEU A 35 -0.44 -8.33 -10.09
N GLY A 36 0.79 -8.49 -10.55
CA GLY A 36 1.26 -7.90 -11.82
C GLY A 36 2.75 -7.60 -11.78
N PRO A 37 3.42 -7.49 -12.93
CA PRO A 37 4.84 -7.16 -12.99
C PRO A 37 5.12 -5.78 -12.39
N ASN A 38 6.39 -5.49 -12.06
CA ASN A 38 6.79 -4.16 -11.57
C ASN A 38 6.62 -3.12 -12.67
N GLY A 39 6.30 -1.86 -12.25
CA GLY A 39 6.07 -0.76 -13.19
C GLY A 39 4.73 -0.77 -13.92
N HIS A 40 3.87 -1.76 -13.70
CA HIS A 40 2.59 -1.89 -14.41
C HIS A 40 1.40 -1.16 -13.78
N GLY A 41 1.64 -0.32 -12.75
CA GLY A 41 0.65 0.62 -12.23
C GLY A 41 -0.02 0.22 -10.90
N LYS A 42 0.40 -0.86 -10.23
CA LYS A 42 -0.20 -1.32 -8.96
C LYS A 42 -0.15 -0.24 -7.87
N SER A 43 1.03 0.27 -7.53
CA SER A 43 1.19 1.35 -6.53
C SER A 43 0.58 2.67 -7.02
N THR A 44 0.55 2.90 -8.35
CA THR A 44 -0.18 4.03 -8.95
C THR A 44 -1.66 3.95 -8.65
N LEU A 45 -2.26 2.75 -8.75
CA LEU A 45 -3.66 2.53 -8.42
C LEU A 45 -3.94 2.86 -6.94
N PHE A 46 -3.13 2.36 -6.01
CA PHE A 46 -3.27 2.63 -4.59
C PHE A 46 -3.18 4.13 -4.26
N ASN A 47 -2.16 4.79 -4.80
CA ASN A 47 -1.98 6.23 -4.59
C ASN A 47 -3.11 7.07 -5.23
N ALA A 48 -3.63 6.66 -6.38
CA ALA A 48 -4.77 7.32 -7.00
C ALA A 48 -6.06 7.12 -6.19
N ILE A 49 -6.32 5.90 -5.68
CA ILE A 49 -7.45 5.62 -4.79
C ILE A 49 -7.33 6.45 -3.50
N MET A 50 -6.13 6.63 -2.97
CA MET A 50 -5.91 7.45 -1.77
C MET A 50 -5.89 8.96 -2.03
N GLY A 51 -5.91 9.39 -3.30
CA GLY A 51 -5.97 10.81 -3.67
C GLY A 51 -4.65 11.55 -3.51
N HIS A 52 -3.53 10.85 -3.70
CA HIS A 52 -2.20 11.47 -3.64
C HIS A 52 -2.03 12.49 -4.79
N PRO A 53 -1.61 13.75 -4.53
CA PRO A 53 -1.68 14.85 -5.50
C PRO A 53 -0.82 14.71 -6.76
N ARG A 54 0.21 13.84 -6.75
CA ARG A 54 1.01 13.52 -7.95
C ARG A 54 0.25 12.68 -8.98
N TYR A 55 -0.82 11.99 -8.59
CA TYR A 55 -1.56 11.03 -9.41
C TYR A 55 -2.86 11.67 -9.86
N LYS A 56 -2.88 12.22 -11.07
CA LYS A 56 -4.03 12.96 -11.59
C LYS A 56 -5.03 12.01 -12.24
N ILE A 57 -6.21 11.91 -11.67
CA ILE A 57 -7.34 11.24 -12.29
C ILE A 57 -7.79 12.09 -13.47
N THR A 58 -7.73 11.54 -14.68
CA THR A 58 -8.11 12.21 -15.93
C THR A 58 -9.48 11.77 -16.44
N LYS A 59 -9.91 10.57 -16.05
CA LYS A 59 -11.23 10.01 -16.39
C LYS A 59 -11.60 8.92 -15.39
N GLY A 60 -12.89 8.63 -15.25
CA GLY A 60 -13.42 7.61 -14.37
C GLY A 60 -13.79 8.14 -12.99
N SER A 61 -14.15 7.25 -12.11
CA SER A 61 -14.63 7.60 -10.76
C SER A 61 -14.29 6.54 -9.72
N ILE A 62 -14.25 6.98 -8.47
CA ILE A 62 -13.96 6.17 -7.28
C ILE A 62 -15.09 6.41 -6.28
N TYR A 63 -15.76 5.34 -5.84
CA TYR A 63 -16.80 5.39 -4.84
C TYR A 63 -16.47 4.49 -3.66
N LEU A 64 -16.83 4.93 -2.46
CA LEU A 64 -16.95 4.09 -1.28
C LEU A 64 -18.41 4.13 -0.84
N ASP A 65 -19.14 3.04 -1.03
CA ASP A 65 -20.59 3.00 -1.00
C ASP A 65 -21.21 3.99 -2.00
N ASP A 66 -22.06 4.90 -1.52
CA ASP A 66 -22.66 5.97 -2.32
C ASP A 66 -21.86 7.28 -2.31
N VAL A 67 -20.69 7.31 -1.64
CA VAL A 67 -19.85 8.50 -1.51
C VAL A 67 -18.85 8.56 -2.66
N ASP A 68 -18.91 9.62 -3.48
CA ASP A 68 -17.93 9.88 -4.53
C ASP A 68 -16.63 10.43 -3.93
N LEU A 69 -15.57 9.64 -4.01
CA LEU A 69 -14.23 9.99 -3.52
C LEU A 69 -13.37 10.68 -4.60
N THR A 70 -13.80 10.73 -5.85
CA THR A 70 -12.97 11.07 -7.01
C THR A 70 -12.20 12.39 -6.85
N HIS A 71 -12.83 13.39 -6.25
CA HIS A 71 -12.23 14.73 -6.05
C HIS A 71 -11.90 15.05 -4.58
N MET A 72 -12.10 14.11 -3.67
CA MET A 72 -11.75 14.28 -2.26
C MET A 72 -10.24 14.29 -2.04
N THR A 73 -9.81 15.04 -1.05
CA THR A 73 -8.42 15.06 -0.58
C THR A 73 -8.05 13.76 0.14
N THR A 74 -6.75 13.51 0.31
CA THR A 74 -6.26 12.28 0.99
C THR A 74 -6.84 12.12 2.39
N ASP A 75 -6.93 13.20 3.16
CA ASP A 75 -7.45 13.19 4.53
C ASP A 75 -8.98 12.97 4.57
N GLU A 76 -9.73 13.49 3.61
CA GLU A 76 -11.17 13.23 3.45
C GLU A 76 -11.43 11.75 3.15
N ARG A 77 -10.63 11.14 2.24
CA ARG A 77 -10.73 9.71 1.93
C ARG A 77 -10.35 8.82 3.11
N ALA A 78 -9.35 9.23 3.90
CA ALA A 78 -8.99 8.54 5.14
C ALA A 78 -10.16 8.59 6.16
N ARG A 79 -10.80 9.75 6.32
CA ARG A 79 -12.01 9.89 7.17
C ARG A 79 -13.22 9.09 6.65
N ALA A 80 -13.32 8.91 5.35
CA ALA A 80 -14.37 8.06 4.75
C ALA A 80 -14.16 6.56 5.07
N GLY A 81 -12.93 6.17 5.47
CA GLY A 81 -12.61 4.81 5.90
C GLY A 81 -11.60 4.08 5.02
N LEU A 82 -10.82 4.79 4.19
CA LEU A 82 -9.70 4.21 3.45
C LEU A 82 -8.39 4.31 4.23
N PHE A 83 -7.51 3.33 4.02
CA PHE A 83 -6.15 3.32 4.54
C PHE A 83 -5.16 2.86 3.46
N LEU A 84 -3.96 3.43 3.46
CA LEU A 84 -2.85 3.01 2.61
C LEU A 84 -1.62 2.73 3.46
N GLY A 85 -1.22 1.46 3.54
CA GLY A 85 0.09 1.06 4.05
C GLY A 85 1.13 1.24 2.95
N LEU A 86 2.12 2.10 3.22
CA LEU A 86 3.10 2.52 2.23
C LEU A 86 4.24 1.51 2.05
N GLN A 87 4.72 1.35 0.82
CA GLN A 87 5.91 0.56 0.54
C GLN A 87 7.13 1.08 1.32
N ASN A 88 7.35 2.39 1.32
CA ASN A 88 8.45 3.05 2.02
C ASN A 88 7.91 4.19 2.91
N PRO A 89 7.56 3.91 4.18
CA PRO A 89 7.10 4.94 5.11
C PRO A 89 8.18 5.98 5.38
N ALA A 90 7.82 7.27 5.28
CA ALA A 90 8.73 8.37 5.51
C ALA A 90 9.12 8.51 6.99
N GLU A 91 10.33 8.99 7.25
CA GLU A 91 10.77 9.44 8.56
C GLU A 91 10.34 10.90 8.77
N VAL A 92 9.80 11.20 9.96
CA VAL A 92 9.37 12.56 10.30
C VAL A 92 10.04 12.97 11.62
N PRO A 93 11.28 13.53 11.57
CA PRO A 93 12.01 13.95 12.76
C PRO A 93 11.23 14.98 13.57
N GLY A 94 11.25 14.83 14.89
CA GLY A 94 10.60 15.77 15.82
C GLY A 94 9.09 15.59 16.00
N VAL A 95 8.45 14.71 15.23
CA VAL A 95 7.03 14.35 15.43
C VAL A 95 6.95 13.03 16.19
N ILE A 96 6.54 13.08 17.45
CA ILE A 96 6.43 11.88 18.29
C ILE A 96 5.35 10.95 17.74
N ASN A 97 5.69 9.66 17.55
CA ASN A 97 4.83 8.66 16.92
C ASN A 97 3.47 8.52 17.65
N SER A 98 3.46 8.45 18.99
CA SER A 98 2.21 8.37 19.76
C SER A 98 1.33 9.61 19.63
N ASP A 99 1.91 10.81 19.51
CA ASP A 99 1.14 12.04 19.33
C ASP A 99 0.53 12.12 17.93
N PHE A 100 1.31 11.72 16.92
CA PHE A 100 0.82 11.56 15.54
C PHE A 100 -0.35 10.57 15.48
N LEU A 101 -0.18 9.37 16.04
CA LEU A 101 -1.20 8.32 16.07
C LEU A 101 -2.47 8.80 16.78
N ARG A 102 -2.32 9.46 17.93
CA ARG A 102 -3.47 10.02 18.67
C ARG A 102 -4.20 11.10 17.87
N ALA A 103 -3.47 11.96 17.20
CA ALA A 103 -4.07 12.99 16.34
C ALA A 103 -4.84 12.35 15.17
N ALA A 104 -4.25 11.34 14.51
CA ALA A 104 -4.86 10.61 13.41
C ALA A 104 -6.14 9.87 13.85
N VAL A 105 -6.09 9.13 14.98
CA VAL A 105 -7.27 8.46 15.54
C VAL A 105 -8.39 9.46 15.85
N ASN A 106 -8.05 10.60 16.44
CA ASN A 106 -9.07 11.62 16.75
C ASN A 106 -9.62 12.32 15.49
N ALA A 107 -8.85 12.36 14.38
CA ALA A 107 -9.31 12.94 13.12
C ALA A 107 -10.28 12.01 12.37
N THR A 108 -10.21 10.70 12.61
CA THR A 108 -11.06 9.69 11.96
C THR A 108 -12.23 9.20 12.85
N SER A 109 -12.20 9.51 14.15
CA SER A 109 -13.24 9.11 15.11
C SER A 109 -14.34 10.17 15.20
N GLU A 110 -15.60 9.74 15.31
CA GLU A 110 -16.75 10.65 15.57
C GLU A 110 -16.62 11.35 16.94
N GLU A 111 -16.13 10.63 17.95
CA GLU A 111 -15.88 11.16 19.29
C GLU A 111 -14.37 11.15 19.60
N ARG A 112 -13.91 12.19 20.30
CA ARG A 112 -12.50 12.27 20.74
C ARG A 112 -12.18 11.17 21.74
N VAL A 113 -11.14 10.40 21.44
CA VAL A 113 -10.60 9.39 22.33
C VAL A 113 -9.78 10.06 23.43
N SER A 114 -10.13 9.82 24.71
CA SER A 114 -9.34 10.36 25.83
C SER A 114 -7.90 9.81 25.82
N THR A 115 -6.95 10.60 26.34
CA THR A 115 -5.55 10.23 26.42
C THR A 115 -5.35 8.85 27.08
N TYR A 116 -6.04 8.60 28.20
CA TYR A 116 -5.95 7.30 28.88
C TYR A 116 -6.45 6.14 28.00
N LYS A 117 -7.60 6.30 27.34
CA LYS A 117 -8.16 5.27 26.44
C LYS A 117 -7.22 5.02 25.27
N PHE A 118 -6.66 6.08 24.66
CA PHE A 118 -5.70 5.97 23.56
C PHE A 118 -4.45 5.18 23.97
N TYR A 119 -3.80 5.53 25.08
CA TYR A 119 -2.59 4.82 25.51
C TYR A 119 -2.85 3.36 25.88
N LYS A 120 -4.03 3.02 26.36
CA LYS A 120 -4.44 1.63 26.59
C LYS A 120 -4.59 0.86 25.27
N LEU A 121 -5.17 1.48 24.24
CA LEU A 121 -5.25 0.90 22.89
C LEU A 121 -3.86 0.73 22.27
N LEU A 122 -3.01 1.74 22.38
CA LEU A 122 -1.64 1.73 21.88
C LEU A 122 -0.81 0.60 22.53
N ASP A 123 -0.86 0.47 23.86
CA ASP A 123 -0.17 -0.59 24.60
C ASP A 123 -0.64 -1.99 24.18
N SER A 124 -1.94 -2.17 24.01
CA SER A 124 -2.50 -3.43 23.52
C SER A 124 -2.03 -3.76 22.09
N ALA A 125 -2.07 -2.80 21.19
CA ALA A 125 -1.68 -3.00 19.80
C ALA A 125 -0.17 -3.24 19.63
N THR A 126 0.67 -2.53 20.38
CA THR A 126 2.13 -2.75 20.34
C THR A 126 2.50 -4.14 20.87
N LYS A 127 1.83 -4.63 21.91
CA LYS A 127 2.01 -6.00 22.42
C LYS A 127 1.61 -7.06 21.40
N GLU A 128 0.48 -6.87 20.74
CA GLU A 128 -0.02 -7.79 19.69
C GLU A 128 0.97 -7.88 18.52
N LEU A 129 1.57 -6.75 18.15
CA LEU A 129 2.59 -6.66 17.10
C LEU A 129 4.00 -7.08 17.55
N LYS A 130 4.19 -7.47 18.81
CA LYS A 130 5.51 -7.74 19.40
C LYS A 130 6.49 -6.56 19.16
N MET A 131 5.97 -5.35 19.20
CA MET A 131 6.70 -4.11 18.96
C MET A 131 7.12 -3.48 20.31
N PRO A 132 8.39 -3.11 20.50
CA PRO A 132 8.81 -2.39 21.70
C PRO A 132 8.03 -1.08 21.86
N PHE A 133 7.48 -0.83 23.05
CA PHE A 133 6.66 0.36 23.31
C PHE A 133 7.44 1.68 23.18
N ASP A 134 8.75 1.66 23.36
CA ASP A 134 9.62 2.83 23.20
C ASP A 134 9.59 3.39 21.76
N LEU A 135 9.36 2.56 20.74
CA LEU A 135 9.16 3.02 19.36
C LEU A 135 7.95 3.95 19.21
N ALA A 136 6.93 3.79 20.05
CA ALA A 136 5.79 4.70 20.07
C ALA A 136 6.11 6.09 20.66
N THR A 137 7.17 6.19 21.47
CA THR A 137 7.61 7.43 22.13
C THR A 137 8.73 8.16 21.41
N ARG A 138 9.25 7.60 20.32
CA ARG A 138 10.27 8.20 19.44
C ARG A 138 9.61 8.97 18.29
N SER A 139 10.42 9.73 17.55
CA SER A 139 9.97 10.38 16.33
C SER A 139 9.47 9.35 15.31
N LEU A 140 8.43 9.68 14.57
CA LEU A 140 7.76 8.81 13.61
C LEU A 140 8.76 8.24 12.59
N ASN A 141 8.97 6.94 12.64
CA ASN A 141 9.86 6.16 11.79
C ASN A 141 11.35 6.55 11.82
N GLU A 142 11.77 7.57 12.60
CA GLU A 142 13.16 8.04 12.64
C GLU A 142 14.08 6.99 13.27
N GLY A 143 15.04 6.51 12.46
CA GLY A 143 15.99 5.48 12.86
C GLY A 143 15.35 4.11 13.12
N PHE A 144 14.14 3.86 12.63
CA PHE A 144 13.53 2.54 12.66
C PHE A 144 14.17 1.67 11.57
N SER A 145 14.40 0.40 11.88
CA SER A 145 14.70 -0.62 10.87
C SER A 145 13.54 -0.79 9.88
N GLY A 146 13.79 -1.40 8.72
CA GLY A 146 12.73 -1.68 7.75
C GLY A 146 11.55 -2.46 8.35
N GLY A 147 11.85 -3.49 9.16
CA GLY A 147 10.82 -4.28 9.84
C GLY A 147 10.04 -3.50 10.90
N GLU A 148 10.69 -2.59 11.64
CA GLU A 148 10.02 -1.72 12.62
C GLU A 148 9.09 -0.70 11.92
N LYS A 149 9.52 -0.13 10.78
CA LYS A 149 8.67 0.75 9.97
C LYS A 149 7.41 0.02 9.48
N LYS A 150 7.54 -1.22 9.01
CA LYS A 150 6.39 -2.02 8.56
C LYS A 150 5.46 -2.38 9.71
N ARG A 151 6.00 -2.77 10.88
CA ARG A 151 5.16 -2.97 12.08
C ARG A 151 4.45 -1.69 12.51
N ASN A 152 5.10 -0.52 12.36
CA ASN A 152 4.47 0.76 12.65
C ASN A 152 3.33 1.09 11.68
N GLU A 153 3.41 0.70 10.40
CA GLU A 153 2.30 0.80 9.44
C GLU A 153 1.11 -0.09 9.87
N ILE A 154 1.39 -1.32 10.33
CA ILE A 154 0.33 -2.20 10.87
C ILE A 154 -0.25 -1.65 12.18
N LEU A 155 0.57 -1.03 13.03
CA LEU A 155 0.08 -0.33 14.23
C LEU A 155 -0.89 0.79 13.87
N GLN A 156 -0.58 1.58 12.85
CA GLN A 156 -1.48 2.61 12.31
C GLN A 156 -2.79 1.98 11.81
N LEU A 157 -2.71 0.92 11.01
CA LEU A 157 -3.87 0.18 10.51
C LEU A 157 -4.80 -0.28 11.65
N MET A 158 -4.24 -0.88 12.71
CA MET A 158 -5.01 -1.35 13.87
C MET A 158 -5.70 -0.22 14.62
N LEU A 159 -4.99 0.89 14.84
CA LEU A 159 -5.52 2.03 15.61
C LEU A 159 -6.55 2.85 14.83
N LEU A 160 -6.34 3.03 13.52
CA LEU A 160 -7.25 3.78 12.65
C LEU A 160 -8.48 2.97 12.25
N ASN A 161 -8.39 1.64 12.28
CA ASN A 161 -9.50 0.72 12.06
C ASN A 161 -10.36 1.07 10.81
N PRO A 162 -9.75 1.18 9.60
CA PRO A 162 -10.45 1.59 8.39
C PRO A 162 -11.49 0.56 7.93
N LYS A 163 -12.34 0.93 6.99
CA LYS A 163 -13.26 0.01 6.30
C LYS A 163 -12.51 -0.84 5.28
N ILE A 164 -11.66 -0.20 4.48
CA ILE A 164 -10.85 -0.84 3.45
C ILE A 164 -9.41 -0.37 3.55
N ALA A 165 -8.48 -1.32 3.61
CA ALA A 165 -7.05 -1.08 3.66
C ALA A 165 -6.36 -1.57 2.38
N MET A 166 -5.53 -0.71 1.81
CA MET A 166 -4.62 -1.04 0.72
C MET A 166 -3.22 -1.21 1.28
N LEU A 167 -2.58 -2.36 1.07
CA LEU A 167 -1.28 -2.70 1.62
C LEU A 167 -0.26 -2.91 0.50
N ASP A 168 0.69 -1.99 0.35
CA ASP A 168 1.69 -2.03 -0.70
C ASP A 168 3.01 -2.63 -0.18
N GLU A 169 3.26 -3.89 -0.53
CA GLU A 169 4.46 -4.66 -0.16
C GLU A 169 4.77 -4.59 1.36
N ILE A 170 3.73 -4.80 2.16
CA ILE A 170 3.84 -4.70 3.64
C ILE A 170 4.79 -5.75 4.24
N ASP A 171 5.06 -6.82 3.53
CA ASP A 171 5.92 -7.93 3.88
C ASP A 171 7.38 -7.75 3.44
N SER A 172 7.70 -6.71 2.68
CA SER A 172 9.05 -6.44 2.21
C SER A 172 9.99 -6.13 3.38
N GLY A 173 11.10 -6.89 3.47
CA GLY A 173 12.11 -6.72 4.51
C GLY A 173 11.72 -7.24 5.91
N LEU A 174 10.62 -7.97 6.02
CA LEU A 174 10.22 -8.67 7.24
C LEU A 174 10.85 -10.06 7.31
N ASP A 175 11.19 -10.49 8.51
CA ASP A 175 11.50 -11.88 8.81
C ASP A 175 10.25 -12.75 8.89
N VAL A 176 10.46 -14.06 8.96
CA VAL A 176 9.40 -15.07 8.97
C VAL A 176 8.36 -14.85 10.08
N ASP A 177 8.81 -14.50 11.27
CA ASP A 177 7.95 -14.33 12.45
C ASP A 177 7.16 -13.01 12.36
N ALA A 178 7.78 -11.98 11.80
CA ALA A 178 7.13 -10.70 11.56
C ALA A 178 6.03 -10.81 10.49
N ILE A 179 6.27 -11.55 9.38
CA ILE A 179 5.25 -11.82 8.36
C ILE A 179 4.05 -12.54 8.98
N GLN A 180 4.31 -13.56 9.84
CA GLN A 180 3.23 -14.26 10.54
C GLN A 180 2.42 -13.30 11.41
N THR A 181 3.08 -12.45 12.20
CA THR A 181 2.41 -11.47 13.07
C THR A 181 1.55 -10.48 12.26
N VAL A 182 2.04 -10.01 11.11
CA VAL A 182 1.28 -9.13 10.20
C VAL A 182 0.07 -9.87 9.62
N ALA A 183 0.25 -11.11 9.17
CA ALA A 183 -0.85 -11.92 8.64
C ALA A 183 -1.94 -12.19 9.69
N ASP A 184 -1.55 -12.48 10.93
CA ASP A 184 -2.49 -12.69 12.04
C ASP A 184 -3.36 -11.46 12.29
N VAL A 185 -2.77 -10.25 12.22
CA VAL A 185 -3.51 -8.99 12.36
C VAL A 185 -4.47 -8.78 11.18
N ILE A 186 -4.02 -9.02 9.94
CA ILE A 186 -4.88 -8.89 8.75
C ILE A 186 -6.07 -9.85 8.85
N ASN A 187 -5.83 -11.12 9.17
CA ASN A 187 -6.88 -12.14 9.31
C ASN A 187 -7.88 -11.78 10.43
N LYS A 188 -7.38 -11.25 11.55
CA LYS A 188 -8.23 -10.77 12.65
C LYS A 188 -9.14 -9.65 12.19
N LEU A 189 -8.59 -8.62 11.55
CA LEU A 189 -9.35 -7.47 11.08
C LEU A 189 -10.32 -7.84 9.95
N GLU A 190 -9.94 -8.76 9.06
CA GLU A 190 -10.85 -9.32 8.06
C GLU A 190 -12.03 -10.03 8.72
N GLY A 191 -11.76 -10.86 9.76
CA GLY A 191 -12.81 -11.50 10.57
C GLY A 191 -13.72 -10.51 11.30
N GLU A 192 -13.25 -9.30 11.55
CA GLU A 192 -14.03 -8.16 12.06
C GLU A 192 -14.78 -7.40 10.95
N GLY A 193 -14.69 -7.86 9.71
CA GLY A 193 -15.40 -7.33 8.54
C GLY A 193 -14.61 -6.27 7.75
N LYS A 194 -13.30 -6.13 7.94
CA LYS A 194 -12.48 -5.18 7.14
C LYS A 194 -12.10 -5.75 5.78
N GLY A 195 -12.06 -4.90 4.75
CA GLY A 195 -11.62 -5.28 3.42
C GLY A 195 -10.13 -4.99 3.20
N PHE A 196 -9.43 -5.88 2.47
CA PHE A 196 -8.01 -5.74 2.19
C PHE A 196 -7.72 -5.89 0.70
N LEU A 197 -7.00 -4.90 0.12
CA LEU A 197 -6.40 -5.00 -1.21
C LEU A 197 -4.89 -5.03 -1.03
N VAL A 198 -4.25 -6.18 -1.33
CA VAL A 198 -2.88 -6.45 -0.94
C VAL A 198 -2.00 -6.68 -2.16
N ILE A 199 -0.91 -5.92 -2.24
CA ILE A 199 0.21 -6.16 -3.17
C ILE A 199 1.31 -6.85 -2.37
N SER A 200 1.77 -8.01 -2.86
CA SER A 200 2.97 -8.68 -2.37
C SER A 200 3.68 -9.40 -3.51
N HIS A 201 4.98 -9.51 -3.40
CA HIS A 201 5.82 -10.35 -4.28
C HIS A 201 6.11 -11.72 -3.68
N TYR A 202 5.67 -11.98 -2.45
CA TYR A 202 5.92 -13.23 -1.75
C TYR A 202 4.63 -14.05 -1.61
N ALA A 203 4.60 -15.19 -2.25
CA ALA A 203 3.48 -16.14 -2.15
C ALA A 203 3.15 -16.51 -0.70
N ARG A 204 4.18 -16.51 0.17
CA ARG A 204 4.05 -16.82 1.59
C ARG A 204 3.04 -15.95 2.33
N LEU A 205 3.01 -14.62 2.09
CA LEU A 205 2.00 -13.76 2.72
C LEU A 205 0.60 -14.20 2.29
N PHE A 206 0.40 -14.46 1.01
CA PHE A 206 -0.89 -14.91 0.49
C PHE A 206 -1.31 -16.30 1.01
N ASP A 207 -0.37 -17.20 1.28
CA ASP A 207 -0.67 -18.49 1.93
C ASP A 207 -1.19 -18.29 3.36
N LEU A 208 -0.76 -17.24 4.06
CA LEU A 208 -1.16 -16.92 5.43
C LEU A 208 -2.50 -16.16 5.50
N ILE A 209 -2.70 -15.14 4.65
CA ILE A 209 -3.92 -14.31 4.66
C ILE A 209 -5.05 -14.87 3.79
N LYS A 210 -4.77 -15.88 2.97
CA LYS A 210 -5.73 -16.64 2.14
C LYS A 210 -6.73 -15.74 1.40
N PRO A 211 -6.28 -14.93 0.43
CA PRO A 211 -7.18 -14.08 -0.32
C PRO A 211 -8.34 -14.86 -0.92
N THR A 212 -9.51 -14.23 -0.98
CA THR A 212 -10.70 -14.82 -1.58
C THR A 212 -10.76 -14.60 -3.08
N ARG A 213 -9.97 -13.64 -3.60
CA ARG A 213 -9.93 -13.22 -5.00
C ARG A 213 -8.55 -12.72 -5.39
N ALA A 214 -8.21 -12.84 -6.67
CA ALA A 214 -6.97 -12.31 -7.22
C ALA A 214 -7.23 -11.51 -8.49
N ILE A 215 -6.65 -10.32 -8.58
CA ILE A 215 -6.72 -9.42 -9.73
C ILE A 215 -5.32 -9.29 -10.31
N VAL A 216 -5.18 -9.39 -11.63
CA VAL A 216 -3.89 -9.23 -12.31
C VAL A 216 -3.90 -7.96 -13.14
N MET A 217 -2.93 -7.07 -12.86
CA MET A 217 -2.74 -5.83 -13.57
C MET A 217 -1.52 -5.90 -14.50
N VAL A 218 -1.71 -5.54 -15.78
CA VAL A 218 -0.64 -5.45 -16.78
C VAL A 218 -0.84 -4.19 -17.61
N ASN A 219 0.25 -3.44 -17.85
CA ASN A 219 0.26 -2.21 -18.66
C ASN A 219 -0.81 -1.17 -18.27
N GLY A 220 -1.10 -1.07 -16.97
CA GLY A 220 -2.10 -0.13 -16.44
C GLY A 220 -3.55 -0.56 -16.61
N LYS A 221 -3.82 -1.83 -16.91
CA LYS A 221 -5.16 -2.42 -17.06
C LYS A 221 -5.30 -3.67 -16.20
N ILE A 222 -6.51 -3.94 -15.72
CA ILE A 222 -6.85 -5.25 -15.18
C ILE A 222 -7.07 -6.19 -16.37
N VAL A 223 -6.31 -7.28 -16.39
CA VAL A 223 -6.34 -8.27 -17.48
C VAL A 223 -6.97 -9.59 -17.05
N LEU A 224 -6.91 -9.89 -15.76
CA LEU A 224 -7.57 -11.05 -15.15
C LEU A 224 -8.16 -10.64 -13.81
N ASP A 225 -9.30 -11.22 -13.51
CA ASP A 225 -10.03 -11.08 -12.25
C ASP A 225 -10.69 -12.44 -11.96
N GLY A 226 -10.22 -13.11 -10.91
CA GLY A 226 -10.62 -14.49 -10.68
C GLY A 226 -10.29 -15.01 -9.29
N ASP A 227 -10.26 -16.31 -9.17
CA ASP A 227 -10.02 -17.01 -7.90
C ASP A 227 -8.52 -17.00 -7.50
N PRO A 228 -8.20 -17.32 -6.23
CA PRO A 228 -6.84 -17.29 -5.70
C PRO A 228 -5.84 -18.25 -6.38
N SER A 229 -6.28 -19.20 -7.22
CA SER A 229 -5.37 -20.09 -7.96
C SER A 229 -4.42 -19.32 -8.89
N LEU A 230 -4.82 -18.12 -9.32
CA LEU A 230 -3.98 -17.20 -10.07
C LEU A 230 -2.67 -16.87 -9.34
N ILE A 231 -2.69 -16.77 -8.01
CA ILE A 231 -1.49 -16.51 -7.19
C ILE A 231 -0.46 -17.61 -7.39
N LYS A 232 -0.89 -18.88 -7.19
CA LYS A 232 -0.02 -20.06 -7.36
C LYS A 232 0.46 -20.20 -8.78
N ARG A 233 -0.41 -19.93 -9.75
CA ARG A 233 -0.06 -20.01 -11.17
C ARG A 233 1.03 -19.00 -11.50
N ILE A 234 0.91 -17.74 -11.04
CA ILE A 234 1.92 -16.71 -11.26
C ILE A 234 3.24 -17.03 -10.55
N ASP A 235 3.19 -17.55 -9.32
CA ASP A 235 4.37 -17.97 -8.58
C ASP A 235 5.16 -19.07 -9.31
N GLN A 236 4.47 -20.01 -9.94
CA GLN A 236 5.08 -21.15 -10.65
C GLN A 236 5.55 -20.83 -12.08
N THR A 237 4.79 -20.04 -12.82
CA THR A 237 4.99 -19.85 -14.28
C THR A 237 5.33 -18.42 -14.67
N GLY A 238 5.35 -17.49 -13.71
CA GLY A 238 5.49 -16.06 -14.01
C GLY A 238 4.26 -15.51 -14.74
N TYR A 239 4.45 -14.40 -15.44
CA TYR A 239 3.39 -13.72 -16.20
C TYR A 239 3.35 -14.08 -17.69
N GLU A 240 4.20 -15.01 -18.17
CA GLU A 240 4.29 -15.33 -19.61
C GLU A 240 3.03 -15.94 -20.19
N PHE A 241 2.26 -16.66 -19.37
CA PHE A 241 0.99 -17.23 -19.80
C PHE A 241 -0.04 -16.14 -20.22
N ILE A 242 0.05 -14.94 -19.67
CA ILE A 242 -0.82 -13.80 -20.05
C ILE A 242 -0.59 -13.42 -21.52
N LYS A 243 0.68 -13.44 -21.96
CA LYS A 243 1.00 -13.21 -23.36
C LYS A 243 0.47 -14.34 -24.26
N ALA A 244 0.64 -15.58 -23.82
CA ALA A 244 0.24 -16.76 -24.60
C ALA A 244 -1.28 -16.89 -24.71
N GLU A 245 -2.04 -16.64 -23.64
CA GLU A 245 -3.48 -16.88 -23.58
C GLU A 245 -4.31 -15.65 -23.97
N LEU A 246 -3.85 -14.44 -23.59
CA LEU A 246 -4.59 -13.19 -23.83
C LEU A 246 -4.01 -12.35 -24.97
N GLY A 247 -2.87 -12.74 -25.54
CA GLY A 247 -2.20 -11.97 -26.61
C GLY A 247 -1.65 -10.62 -26.14
N ILE A 248 -1.52 -10.40 -24.81
CA ILE A 248 -1.08 -9.12 -24.25
C ILE A 248 0.44 -9.12 -24.13
N ASN A 249 1.09 -8.22 -24.85
CA ASN A 249 2.53 -8.00 -24.68
C ASN A 249 2.79 -7.25 -23.37
N ILE A 250 3.64 -7.82 -22.52
CA ILE A 250 4.06 -7.21 -21.27
C ILE A 250 5.18 -6.21 -21.59
N GLU A 251 4.90 -4.93 -21.42
CA GLU A 251 5.89 -3.86 -21.60
C GLU A 251 6.97 -4.02 -20.52
N LYS A 252 8.24 -4.12 -20.91
CA LYS A 252 9.33 -4.10 -19.92
C LYS A 252 9.56 -2.67 -19.47
N GLU A 253 9.80 -2.45 -18.19
CA GLU A 253 10.32 -1.17 -17.72
C GLU A 253 11.58 -0.82 -18.50
N GLU A 254 11.59 0.30 -19.22
CA GLU A 254 12.83 0.89 -19.69
C GLU A 254 13.62 1.34 -18.47
N ASN A 255 14.64 0.58 -18.11
CA ASN A 255 15.65 1.03 -17.15
C ASN A 255 16.30 2.29 -17.74
N LYS A 256 15.77 3.46 -17.44
CA LYS A 256 16.52 4.71 -17.51
C LYS A 256 17.60 4.63 -16.42
N MET A 257 18.70 3.92 -16.71
CA MET A 257 19.96 4.25 -16.10
C MET A 257 20.20 5.73 -16.42
N ASN A 258 20.00 6.59 -15.45
CA ASN A 258 20.59 7.91 -15.48
C ASN A 258 22.11 7.66 -15.62
N GLU A 259 22.63 7.86 -16.82
CA GLU A 259 24.06 8.07 -17.01
C GLU A 259 24.40 9.29 -16.15
N VAL A 260 24.84 9.03 -14.93
CA VAL A 260 25.54 10.01 -14.14
C VAL A 260 26.83 10.25 -14.91
N SER A 261 26.83 11.27 -15.74
CA SER A 261 28.03 11.85 -16.33
C SER A 261 28.94 12.20 -15.17
N ILE A 262 29.90 11.33 -14.87
CA ILE A 262 31.00 11.66 -13.95
C ILE A 262 31.79 12.73 -14.66
N GLY A 263 31.58 13.97 -14.24
CA GLY A 263 32.33 15.11 -14.68
C GLY A 263 33.82 14.85 -14.47
N SER A 264 34.59 14.80 -15.55
CA SER A 264 36.01 14.74 -15.55
C SER A 264 36.60 15.92 -14.77
N CYS A 265 37.00 15.68 -13.52
CA CYS A 265 37.89 16.57 -12.81
C CYS A 265 39.22 16.60 -13.55
N ALA A 266 39.44 17.63 -14.34
CA ALA A 266 40.74 17.95 -14.92
C ALA A 266 41.70 18.33 -13.79
N VAL A 267 42.53 17.39 -13.38
CA VAL A 267 43.72 17.66 -12.60
C VAL A 267 44.71 18.44 -13.52
N ARG A 268 44.82 19.75 -13.30
CA ARG A 268 45.92 20.56 -13.85
C ARG A 268 47.18 20.28 -13.03
N GLU A 269 48.03 19.45 -13.50
CA GLU A 269 49.45 19.44 -13.15
C GLU A 269 50.09 20.73 -13.65
N SER A 270 50.57 21.57 -12.72
CA SER A 270 51.56 22.63 -13.01
C SER A 270 52.85 22.25 -12.32
N ILE A 271 53.70 21.55 -13.08
CA ILE A 271 55.11 21.38 -12.76
C ILE A 271 55.91 22.33 -13.68
N LYS A 272 56.91 23.02 -13.05
CA LYS A 272 58.09 23.78 -13.57
C LYS A 272 57.85 25.30 -13.70
N LYS A 273 58.60 26.10 -13.01
CA LYS A 273 60.06 26.16 -12.74
C LYS A 273 60.32 26.92 -11.44
#